data_7c1a4cdfd12c6eff9fe156624cbfaa17
#
_entry.id   7c1a4cdfd12c6eff9fe156624cbfaa17
#
_cell.length_a   1.000
_cell.length_b   1.000
_cell.length_c   1.000
_cell.angle_alpha   90.00
_cell.angle_beta   90.00
_cell.angle_gamma   90.00
#
_symmetry.space_group_name_H-M   'P 1'
#
loop_
_entity.id
_entity.type
_entity.pdbx_description
1 polymer ?
#
loop_
_entity_poly.entity_id
_entity_poly.type
_entity_poly.pdbx_seq_one_letter_code
_entity_poly.pdbx_strand_id
1 'polypeptide(L)'
;MKTILLTTVVLATFAAAHEYDFQKGWPTTPEGLKTIGDSHGEIDVDSEGNFYVSVVGGEKSGIQIYDASGKYLRNLPNARNNFHGFTMVKEDGKDVIYAACLGDKTTAFLKLSIKGEVLLEIPLSAIPAEIGTSFALTHADRAPNGDIYVIDGYASDRLFIFGADGKFKRATAGKGEPWKLNTAHKFAFDTRFEPARILVCDRTNDRLIHLDLEGNFLSVYATGILKPCTVDFHGDLVCVAQLASGISILDKEGKVLKRLGANDNPAEFNTNGVAPEKWREGITTSPHGATFDKDGNVVTTEWNSWGRLLRWNVKL
;
A
#
# COMPACT_ATOMS: atom_id res chain seq x y z
N MET A 1 36.71 43.97 25.51
CA MET A 1 35.54 43.23 25.00
C MET A 1 36.01 42.39 23.85
N LYS A 2 36.05 41.05 24.01
CA LYS A 2 36.37 40.09 22.91
C LYS A 2 35.04 39.52 22.39
N THR A 3 34.72 39.88 21.16
CA THR A 3 33.54 39.32 20.46
C THR A 3 33.86 37.90 19.99
N ILE A 4 33.15 36.93 20.56
CA ILE A 4 33.22 35.53 20.11
C ILE A 4 32.21 35.37 18.97
N LEU A 5 32.71 35.17 17.76
CA LEU A 5 31.89 34.78 16.60
C LEU A 5 31.56 33.28 16.74
N LEU A 6 30.31 32.96 17.02
CA LEU A 6 29.81 31.56 16.93
C LEU A 6 29.52 31.26 15.47
N THR A 7 30.38 30.47 14.85
CA THR A 7 30.12 29.94 13.50
C THR A 7 29.24 28.68 13.62
N THR A 8 27.98 28.81 13.28
CA THR A 8 27.06 27.67 13.21
C THR A 8 27.43 26.86 11.95
N VAL A 9 28.07 25.71 12.14
CA VAL A 9 28.28 24.74 11.07
C VAL A 9 26.95 24.00 10.84
N VAL A 10 26.24 24.33 9.78
CA VAL A 10 25.11 23.54 9.28
C VAL A 10 25.71 22.30 8.60
N LEU A 11 25.72 21.19 9.30
CA LEU A 11 25.97 19.89 8.68
C LEU A 11 24.77 19.55 7.80
N ALA A 12 24.88 19.81 6.50
CA ALA A 12 24.00 19.21 5.51
C ALA A 12 24.30 17.71 5.48
N THR A 13 23.50 16.91 6.14
CA THR A 13 23.48 15.46 5.93
C THR A 13 22.98 15.23 4.51
N PHE A 14 23.90 15.00 3.56
CA PHE A 14 23.52 14.42 2.29
C PHE A 14 22.94 13.04 2.62
N ALA A 15 21.63 12.87 2.41
CA ALA A 15 21.01 11.57 2.40
C ALA A 15 21.77 10.75 1.33
N ALA A 16 22.51 9.73 1.75
CA ALA A 16 23.15 8.82 0.82
C ALA A 16 22.05 8.27 -0.09
N ALA A 17 22.21 8.41 -1.40
CA ALA A 17 21.27 7.84 -2.34
C ALA A 17 21.27 6.33 -2.13
N HIS A 18 20.20 5.78 -1.54
CA HIS A 18 20.07 4.34 -1.36
C HIS A 18 20.12 3.67 -2.73
N GLU A 19 21.14 2.85 -2.96
CA GLU A 19 21.23 2.01 -4.13
C GLU A 19 20.50 0.69 -3.88
N TYR A 20 19.92 0.12 -4.92
CA TYR A 20 19.13 -1.11 -4.84
C TYR A 20 19.55 -2.09 -5.91
N ASP A 21 19.68 -3.36 -5.55
CA ASP A 21 19.93 -4.46 -6.48
C ASP A 21 18.68 -5.36 -6.60
N PHE A 22 18.29 -5.66 -7.84
CA PHE A 22 17.20 -6.60 -8.09
C PHE A 22 17.59 -8.02 -7.62
N GLN A 23 16.70 -8.66 -6.87
CA GLN A 23 16.86 -10.04 -6.41
C GLN A 23 16.20 -11.01 -7.39
N LYS A 24 17.03 -11.69 -8.19
CA LYS A 24 16.58 -12.73 -9.11
C LYS A 24 16.05 -13.96 -8.36
N GLY A 25 14.98 -14.57 -8.90
CA GLY A 25 14.44 -15.84 -8.39
C GLY A 25 13.68 -15.75 -7.07
N TRP A 26 13.27 -14.53 -6.68
CA TRP A 26 12.40 -14.30 -5.53
C TRP A 26 11.00 -13.87 -6.01
N PRO A 27 9.90 -14.37 -5.42
CA PRO A 27 9.81 -15.55 -4.53
C PRO A 27 9.82 -16.86 -5.32
N THR A 28 9.81 -17.98 -4.60
CA THR A 28 9.47 -19.29 -5.18
C THR A 28 7.95 -19.44 -5.26
N THR A 29 7.44 -19.92 -6.37
CA THR A 29 6.01 -20.23 -6.50
C THR A 29 5.58 -21.34 -5.54
N PRO A 30 4.29 -21.38 -5.11
CA PRO A 30 3.76 -22.50 -4.35
C PRO A 30 4.00 -23.82 -5.09
N GLU A 31 4.28 -24.89 -4.34
CA GLU A 31 4.58 -26.22 -4.91
C GLU A 31 3.48 -26.67 -5.89
N GLY A 32 3.90 -27.17 -7.05
CA GLY A 32 3.02 -27.62 -8.13
C GLY A 32 2.47 -26.52 -9.02
N LEU A 33 2.69 -25.22 -8.69
CA LEU A 33 2.20 -24.11 -9.48
C LEU A 33 3.32 -23.46 -10.30
N LYS A 34 2.98 -23.01 -11.52
CA LYS A 34 3.90 -22.25 -12.38
C LYS A 34 3.95 -20.76 -12.02
N THR A 35 2.88 -20.26 -11.40
CA THR A 35 2.70 -18.85 -11.02
C THR A 35 1.96 -18.78 -9.68
N ILE A 36 1.92 -17.62 -9.06
CA ILE A 36 1.25 -17.43 -7.78
C ILE A 36 -0.28 -17.32 -7.90
N GLY A 37 -0.82 -17.12 -9.11
CA GLY A 37 -2.23 -16.84 -9.38
C GLY A 37 -2.50 -15.37 -9.66
N ASP A 38 -3.72 -15.05 -10.11
CA ASP A 38 -4.11 -13.66 -10.43
C ASP A 38 -3.91 -12.75 -9.23
N SER A 39 -2.97 -11.80 -9.35
CA SER A 39 -2.67 -10.83 -8.32
C SER A 39 -3.27 -9.47 -8.67
N HIS A 40 -4.08 -8.93 -7.76
CA HIS A 40 -4.68 -7.61 -7.86
C HIS A 40 -4.92 -7.08 -6.46
N GLY A 41 -3.86 -6.75 -5.78
CA GLY A 41 -4.01 -6.30 -4.41
C GLY A 41 -2.68 -5.94 -3.78
N GLU A 42 -2.73 -5.92 -2.47
CA GLU A 42 -1.67 -5.44 -1.61
C GLU A 42 -0.62 -6.51 -1.32
N ILE A 43 0.51 -6.05 -0.85
CA ILE A 43 1.53 -6.80 -0.14
C ILE A 43 1.90 -6.02 1.11
N ASP A 44 2.06 -6.74 2.22
CA ASP A 44 2.57 -6.16 3.47
C ASP A 44 3.39 -7.20 4.23
N VAL A 45 4.11 -6.78 5.27
CA VAL A 45 5.07 -7.60 6.00
C VAL A 45 4.79 -7.60 7.50
N ASP A 46 4.82 -8.81 8.14
CA ASP A 46 4.68 -8.92 9.59
C ASP A 46 6.01 -8.62 10.32
N SER A 47 5.95 -8.54 11.65
CA SER A 47 7.12 -8.23 12.47
C SER A 47 8.20 -9.33 12.46
N GLU A 48 7.90 -10.53 11.94
CA GLU A 48 8.84 -11.63 11.74
C GLU A 48 9.52 -11.58 10.36
N GLY A 49 9.02 -10.72 9.45
CA GLY A 49 9.50 -10.56 8.07
C GLY A 49 8.82 -11.48 7.07
N ASN A 50 7.65 -12.04 7.40
CA ASN A 50 6.85 -12.78 6.43
C ASN A 50 6.01 -11.83 5.59
N PHE A 51 5.93 -12.07 4.28
CA PHE A 51 5.16 -11.28 3.33
C PHE A 51 3.78 -11.88 3.13
N TYR A 52 2.76 -11.05 3.24
CA TYR A 52 1.35 -11.36 3.00
C TYR A 52 0.94 -10.75 1.66
N VAL A 53 0.41 -11.58 0.76
CA VAL A 53 0.17 -11.20 -0.64
C VAL A 53 -1.26 -11.51 -1.01
N SER A 54 -2.02 -10.51 -1.48
CA SER A 54 -3.37 -10.71 -1.98
C SER A 54 -3.35 -11.34 -3.39
N VAL A 55 -4.01 -12.49 -3.51
CA VAL A 55 -4.18 -13.24 -4.77
C VAL A 55 -5.67 -13.48 -4.97
N VAL A 56 -6.26 -12.87 -6.00
CA VAL A 56 -7.71 -12.82 -6.20
C VAL A 56 -8.26 -14.01 -6.96
N GLY A 57 -7.41 -14.74 -7.68
CA GLY A 57 -7.81 -15.91 -8.48
C GLY A 57 -6.72 -16.97 -8.60
N GLY A 58 -7.13 -18.20 -8.88
CA GLY A 58 -6.24 -19.37 -8.98
C GLY A 58 -6.42 -20.35 -7.82
N GLU A 59 -5.68 -21.46 -7.84
CA GLU A 59 -5.81 -22.56 -6.87
C GLU A 59 -5.49 -22.14 -5.42
N LYS A 60 -4.62 -21.16 -5.25
CA LYS A 60 -4.18 -20.64 -3.96
C LYS A 60 -4.65 -19.19 -3.73
N SER A 61 -5.85 -18.85 -4.23
CA SER A 61 -6.44 -17.52 -4.01
C SER A 61 -6.68 -17.23 -2.52
N GLY A 62 -6.73 -15.94 -2.16
CA GLY A 62 -6.80 -15.43 -0.80
C GLY A 62 -5.54 -14.63 -0.45
N ILE A 63 -5.09 -14.64 0.80
CA ILE A 63 -3.80 -14.09 1.19
C ILE A 63 -2.78 -15.24 1.27
N GLN A 64 -1.79 -15.20 0.39
CA GLN A 64 -0.63 -16.10 0.41
C GLN A 64 0.44 -15.53 1.34
N ILE A 65 1.10 -16.40 2.13
CA ILE A 65 2.15 -16.01 3.07
C ILE A 65 3.48 -16.63 2.63
N TYR A 66 4.49 -15.78 2.54
CA TYR A 66 5.87 -16.14 2.18
C TYR A 66 6.82 -15.73 3.29
N ASP A 67 7.85 -16.53 3.56
CA ASP A 67 8.92 -16.10 4.47
C ASP A 67 9.86 -15.07 3.79
N ALA A 68 10.80 -14.53 4.56
CA ALA A 68 11.77 -13.53 4.07
C ALA A 68 12.62 -14.03 2.89
N SER A 69 12.82 -15.35 2.77
CA SER A 69 13.54 -15.97 1.65
C SER A 69 12.68 -16.04 0.37
N GLY A 70 11.37 -15.79 0.49
CA GLY A 70 10.39 -15.92 -0.59
C GLY A 70 9.81 -17.32 -0.74
N LYS A 71 9.99 -18.19 0.25
CA LYS A 71 9.35 -19.51 0.25
C LYS A 71 7.89 -19.38 0.65
N TYR A 72 6.99 -19.93 -0.16
CA TYR A 72 5.57 -20.05 0.20
C TYR A 72 5.41 -20.91 1.45
N LEU A 73 4.67 -20.40 2.43
CA LEU A 73 4.39 -21.08 3.69
C LEU A 73 2.98 -21.69 3.70
N ARG A 74 1.97 -20.85 3.46
CA ARG A 74 0.54 -21.21 3.53
C ARG A 74 -0.34 -20.06 3.04
N ASN A 75 -1.63 -20.33 2.92
CA ASN A 75 -2.63 -19.27 2.84
C ASN A 75 -3.13 -18.88 4.25
N LEU A 76 -3.53 -17.62 4.41
CA LEU A 76 -4.21 -17.14 5.61
C LEU A 76 -5.64 -17.69 5.62
N PRO A 77 -6.07 -18.42 6.68
CA PRO A 77 -7.45 -18.84 6.82
C PRO A 77 -8.40 -17.62 6.92
N ASN A 78 -9.66 -17.81 6.51
CA ASN A 78 -10.73 -16.81 6.55
C ASN A 78 -10.47 -15.51 5.78
N ALA A 79 -9.35 -15.39 5.06
CA ALA A 79 -9.12 -14.29 4.15
C ALA A 79 -10.12 -14.36 2.99
N ARG A 80 -10.75 -13.23 2.67
CA ARG A 80 -11.59 -13.10 1.48
C ARG A 80 -10.71 -13.12 0.22
N ASN A 81 -11.20 -13.64 -0.89
CA ASN A 81 -10.44 -13.70 -2.14
C ASN A 81 -10.13 -12.32 -2.74
N ASN A 82 -10.81 -11.28 -2.29
CA ASN A 82 -10.61 -9.93 -2.80
C ASN A 82 -10.36 -8.94 -1.67
N PHE A 83 -9.37 -9.22 -0.83
CA PHE A 83 -8.72 -8.21 -0.01
C PHE A 83 -7.83 -7.37 -0.91
N HIS A 84 -8.43 -6.35 -1.54
CA HIS A 84 -7.76 -5.48 -2.48
C HIS A 84 -6.66 -4.66 -1.81
N GLY A 85 -6.98 -4.07 -0.64
CA GLY A 85 -6.02 -3.34 0.17
C GLY A 85 -6.12 -3.74 1.65
N PHE A 86 -4.98 -3.97 2.26
CA PHE A 86 -4.85 -4.24 3.69
C PHE A 86 -3.56 -3.65 4.24
N THR A 87 -3.51 -3.51 5.56
CA THR A 87 -2.31 -3.09 6.29
C THR A 87 -2.05 -4.05 7.44
N MET A 88 -0.78 -4.41 7.62
CA MET A 88 -0.30 -5.11 8.80
C MET A 88 -0.02 -4.10 9.92
N VAL A 89 -0.68 -4.25 11.05
CA VAL A 89 -0.55 -3.35 12.19
C VAL A 89 -0.10 -4.13 13.42
N LYS A 90 0.85 -3.59 14.18
CA LYS A 90 1.24 -4.16 15.46
C LYS A 90 0.41 -3.56 16.60
N GLU A 91 -0.40 -4.39 17.26
CA GLU A 91 -1.23 -4.03 18.41
C GLU A 91 -0.91 -4.90 19.60
N ASP A 92 -0.65 -4.30 20.76
CA ASP A 92 -0.34 -5.01 22.01
C ASP A 92 0.72 -6.12 21.80
N GLY A 93 1.71 -5.83 20.97
CA GLY A 93 2.81 -6.74 20.64
C GLY A 93 2.46 -7.86 19.65
N LYS A 94 1.23 -7.87 19.07
CA LYS A 94 0.77 -8.86 18.09
C LYS A 94 0.52 -8.21 16.74
N ASP A 95 0.87 -8.91 15.67
CA ASP A 95 0.53 -8.49 14.32
C ASP A 95 -0.93 -8.84 14.01
N VAL A 96 -1.65 -7.88 13.44
CA VAL A 96 -3.04 -7.98 12.99
C VAL A 96 -3.19 -7.35 11.63
N ILE A 97 -4.18 -7.81 10.88
CA ILE A 97 -4.45 -7.36 9.51
C ILE A 97 -5.71 -6.51 9.51
N TYR A 98 -5.63 -5.30 8.97
CA TYR A 98 -6.74 -4.40 8.68
C TYR A 98 -7.05 -4.46 7.19
N ALA A 99 -8.18 -5.02 6.79
CA ALA A 99 -8.46 -5.29 5.38
C ALA A 99 -9.80 -4.72 4.93
N ALA A 100 -9.80 -4.03 3.79
CA ALA A 100 -11.00 -3.64 3.05
C ALA A 100 -11.49 -4.81 2.20
N CYS A 101 -12.81 -5.06 2.20
CA CYS A 101 -13.45 -6.15 1.46
C CYS A 101 -14.03 -5.62 0.15
N LEU A 102 -13.23 -5.55 -0.91
CA LEU A 102 -13.67 -5.13 -2.24
C LEU A 102 -14.60 -6.19 -2.84
N GLY A 103 -15.74 -5.74 -3.35
CA GLY A 103 -16.71 -6.62 -4.01
C GLY A 103 -17.54 -7.48 -3.07
N ASP A 104 -17.34 -7.45 -1.76
CA ASP A 104 -18.25 -8.01 -0.77
C ASP A 104 -19.51 -7.14 -0.68
N LYS A 105 -20.68 -7.78 -0.64
CA LYS A 105 -21.97 -7.07 -0.60
C LYS A 105 -22.46 -6.81 0.82
N THR A 106 -21.79 -7.33 1.82
CA THR A 106 -22.23 -7.30 3.23
C THR A 106 -21.18 -6.72 4.16
N THR A 107 -19.92 -6.96 3.88
CA THR A 107 -18.78 -6.61 4.74
C THR A 107 -17.98 -5.46 4.15
N ALA A 108 -17.77 -4.42 4.94
CA ALA A 108 -16.89 -3.29 4.58
C ALA A 108 -15.44 -3.58 4.96
N PHE A 109 -15.22 -4.16 6.13
CA PHE A 109 -13.92 -4.27 6.74
C PHE A 109 -13.81 -5.53 7.59
N LEU A 110 -12.64 -6.15 7.57
CA LEU A 110 -12.26 -7.22 8.49
C LEU A 110 -10.94 -6.91 9.19
N LYS A 111 -10.90 -7.15 10.51
CA LYS A 111 -9.67 -7.26 11.27
C LYS A 111 -9.40 -8.73 11.54
N LEU A 112 -8.24 -9.21 11.13
CA LEU A 112 -7.84 -10.60 11.29
C LEU A 112 -6.57 -10.71 12.14
N SER A 113 -6.44 -11.79 12.91
CA SER A 113 -5.14 -12.21 13.42
C SER A 113 -4.29 -12.80 12.28
N ILE A 114 -2.97 -12.90 12.47
CA ILE A 114 -2.07 -13.61 11.53
C ILE A 114 -2.34 -15.12 11.44
N LYS A 115 -3.23 -15.65 12.29
CA LYS A 115 -3.76 -17.03 12.23
C LYS A 115 -5.06 -17.12 11.43
N GLY A 116 -5.64 -15.97 11.02
CA GLY A 116 -6.89 -15.89 10.28
C GLY A 116 -8.14 -15.86 11.19
N GLU A 117 -8.01 -15.62 12.50
CA GLU A 117 -9.17 -15.43 13.38
C GLU A 117 -9.78 -14.05 13.09
N VAL A 118 -11.11 -13.99 12.92
CA VAL A 118 -11.84 -12.74 12.77
C VAL A 118 -11.94 -12.06 14.13
N LEU A 119 -11.26 -10.94 14.29
CA LEU A 119 -11.22 -10.15 15.53
C LEU A 119 -12.28 -9.05 15.54
N LEU A 120 -12.60 -8.49 14.38
CA LEU A 120 -13.66 -7.50 14.17
C LEU A 120 -14.15 -7.59 12.73
N GLU A 121 -15.46 -7.49 12.54
CA GLU A 121 -16.09 -7.29 11.23
C GLU A 121 -16.98 -6.06 11.30
N ILE A 122 -16.85 -5.16 10.31
CA ILE A 122 -17.72 -4.01 10.13
C ILE A 122 -18.55 -4.27 8.88
N PRO A 123 -19.88 -4.41 9.00
CA PRO A 123 -20.75 -4.60 7.85
C PRO A 123 -20.89 -3.30 7.04
N LEU A 124 -21.18 -3.41 5.74
CA LEU A 124 -21.49 -2.24 4.89
C LEU A 124 -22.66 -1.42 5.43
N SER A 125 -23.63 -2.08 6.10
CA SER A 125 -24.78 -1.41 6.73
C SER A 125 -24.43 -0.51 7.92
N ALA A 126 -23.19 -0.57 8.42
CA ALA A 126 -22.70 0.38 9.41
C ALA A 126 -22.43 1.77 8.82
N ILE A 127 -22.30 1.89 7.49
CA ILE A 127 -22.22 3.18 6.80
C ILE A 127 -23.65 3.70 6.59
N PRO A 128 -23.99 4.90 7.09
CA PRO A 128 -25.34 5.46 6.94
C PRO A 128 -25.78 5.58 5.48
N ALA A 129 -27.04 5.22 5.18
CA ALA A 129 -27.57 5.16 3.82
C ALA A 129 -27.56 6.52 3.10
N GLU A 130 -27.62 7.63 3.82
CA GLU A 130 -27.48 8.99 3.28
C GLU A 130 -26.07 9.28 2.73
N ILE A 131 -25.05 8.54 3.15
CA ILE A 131 -23.69 8.62 2.61
C ILE A 131 -23.61 7.93 1.25
N GLY A 132 -24.33 6.80 1.10
CA GLY A 132 -24.37 5.98 -0.10
C GLY A 132 -24.80 4.55 0.20
N THR A 133 -25.10 3.79 -0.85
CA THR A 133 -25.55 2.39 -0.76
C THR A 133 -24.73 1.45 -1.63
N SER A 134 -23.77 1.97 -2.41
CA SER A 134 -22.89 1.18 -3.28
C SER A 134 -21.46 1.63 -3.06
N PHE A 135 -20.62 0.70 -2.66
CA PHE A 135 -19.23 0.94 -2.28
C PHE A 135 -18.31 -0.04 -3.01
N ALA A 136 -17.08 0.41 -3.28
CA ALA A 136 -16.01 -0.40 -3.84
C ALA A 136 -14.70 -0.04 -3.11
N LEU A 137 -14.56 -0.63 -1.93
CA LEU A 137 -13.54 -0.28 -0.92
C LEU A 137 -12.17 -0.81 -1.34
N THR A 138 -11.18 0.06 -1.36
CA THR A 138 -9.86 -0.27 -1.90
C THR A 138 -8.79 -0.49 -0.84
N HIS A 139 -8.90 0.14 0.34
CA HIS A 139 -7.88 0.00 1.39
C HIS A 139 -8.45 0.29 2.78
N ALA A 140 -7.81 -0.28 3.81
CA ALA A 140 -8.10 0.00 5.22
C ALA A 140 -6.82 0.02 6.04
N ASP A 141 -6.79 0.90 7.04
CA ASP A 141 -5.68 1.05 7.98
C ASP A 141 -6.18 1.56 9.33
N ARG A 142 -5.31 1.52 10.35
CA ARG A 142 -5.55 1.98 11.70
C ARG A 142 -4.75 3.23 12.01
N ALA A 143 -5.44 4.30 12.37
CA ALA A 143 -4.81 5.55 12.79
C ALA A 143 -4.06 5.42 14.13
N PRO A 144 -3.10 6.31 14.42
CA PRO A 144 -2.39 6.33 15.70
C PRO A 144 -3.31 6.46 16.92
N ASN A 145 -4.48 7.11 16.78
CA ASN A 145 -5.49 7.25 17.84
C ASN A 145 -6.39 6.02 18.02
N GLY A 146 -6.19 4.96 17.22
CA GLY A 146 -6.94 3.71 17.26
C GLY A 146 -8.16 3.62 16.36
N ASP A 147 -8.54 4.71 15.70
CA ASP A 147 -9.66 4.73 14.75
C ASP A 147 -9.32 3.93 13.50
N ILE A 148 -10.36 3.34 12.90
CA ILE A 148 -10.27 2.54 11.67
C ILE A 148 -10.69 3.42 10.49
N TYR A 149 -9.84 3.47 9.47
CA TYR A 149 -10.09 4.22 8.25
C TYR A 149 -10.24 3.24 7.08
N VAL A 150 -11.24 3.47 6.24
CA VAL A 150 -11.52 2.67 5.04
C VAL A 150 -11.79 3.61 3.87
N ILE A 151 -11.10 3.42 2.73
CA ILE A 151 -11.29 4.28 1.56
C ILE A 151 -12.07 3.57 0.46
N ASP A 152 -13.01 4.31 -0.15
CA ASP A 152 -13.90 3.85 -1.22
C ASP A 152 -13.40 4.34 -2.59
N GLY A 153 -12.20 3.90 -2.95
CA GLY A 153 -11.47 4.45 -4.09
C GLY A 153 -12.01 4.10 -5.46
N TYR A 154 -12.86 3.08 -5.58
CA TYR A 154 -13.45 2.70 -6.86
C TYR A 154 -14.90 3.16 -7.04
N ALA A 155 -15.49 3.84 -6.04
CA ALA A 155 -16.83 4.39 -6.17
C ALA A 155 -16.89 5.89 -5.84
N SER A 156 -16.82 6.28 -4.58
CA SER A 156 -17.06 7.67 -4.15
C SER A 156 -15.80 8.48 -3.86
N ASP A 157 -14.64 7.84 -3.78
CA ASP A 157 -13.37 8.41 -3.32
C ASP A 157 -13.42 8.95 -1.88
N ARG A 158 -14.42 8.52 -1.09
CA ARG A 158 -14.60 8.94 0.30
C ARG A 158 -13.76 8.10 1.25
N LEU A 159 -13.33 8.73 2.31
CA LEU A 159 -12.68 8.12 3.45
C LEU A 159 -13.73 7.95 4.57
N PHE A 160 -14.00 6.71 4.97
CA PHE A 160 -14.88 6.37 6.07
C PHE A 160 -14.07 6.16 7.33
N ILE A 161 -14.51 6.76 8.44
CA ILE A 161 -13.84 6.70 9.72
C ILE A 161 -14.77 6.03 10.73
N PHE A 162 -14.25 4.97 11.36
CA PHE A 162 -14.93 4.21 12.42
C PHE A 162 -14.11 4.30 13.71
N GLY A 163 -14.76 4.18 14.85
CA GLY A 163 -14.07 3.97 16.11
C GLY A 163 -13.40 2.60 16.16
N ALA A 164 -12.49 2.39 17.10
CA ALA A 164 -11.86 1.08 17.35
C ALA A 164 -12.89 -0.04 17.66
N ASP A 165 -14.10 0.34 18.09
CA ASP A 165 -15.24 -0.55 18.33
C ASP A 165 -16.07 -0.85 17.07
N GLY A 166 -15.66 -0.34 15.89
CA GLY A 166 -16.34 -0.50 14.62
C GLY A 166 -17.57 0.41 14.40
N LYS A 167 -17.86 1.34 15.31
CA LYS A 167 -18.96 2.28 15.12
C LYS A 167 -18.58 3.37 14.14
N PHE A 168 -19.44 3.64 13.17
CA PHE A 168 -19.26 4.72 12.21
C PHE A 168 -19.19 6.08 12.93
N LYS A 169 -18.20 6.88 12.55
CA LYS A 169 -18.01 8.24 13.07
C LYS A 169 -18.36 9.28 12.00
N ARG A 170 -17.80 9.16 10.82
CA ARG A 170 -18.01 10.11 9.71
C ARG A 170 -17.45 9.59 8.37
N ALA A 171 -17.85 10.27 7.30
CA ALA A 171 -17.22 10.20 5.99
C ALA A 171 -16.63 11.56 5.62
N THR A 172 -15.49 11.56 4.93
CA THR A 172 -14.79 12.77 4.52
C THR A 172 -14.07 12.54 3.20
N ALA A 173 -13.43 13.58 2.67
CA ALA A 173 -12.79 13.59 1.35
C ALA A 173 -13.79 13.35 0.20
N GLY A 174 -13.30 12.92 -0.95
CA GLY A 174 -14.10 12.57 -2.12
C GLY A 174 -13.78 13.41 -3.37
N LYS A 175 -14.69 13.34 -4.34
CA LYS A 175 -14.54 13.96 -5.67
C LYS A 175 -14.72 15.48 -5.68
N GLY A 176 -15.28 16.06 -4.62
CA GLY A 176 -15.53 17.49 -4.48
C GLY A 176 -14.30 18.31 -4.12
N GLU A 177 -14.46 19.64 -4.14
CA GLU A 177 -13.45 20.58 -3.63
C GLU A 177 -13.31 20.43 -2.10
N PRO A 178 -12.11 20.63 -1.54
CA PRO A 178 -10.84 20.96 -2.21
C PRO A 178 -10.06 19.72 -2.69
N TRP A 179 -10.52 18.50 -2.40
CA TRP A 179 -9.79 17.24 -2.64
C TRP A 179 -9.68 16.91 -4.12
N LYS A 180 -10.80 16.96 -4.85
CA LYS A 180 -10.89 16.54 -6.27
C LYS A 180 -10.29 15.15 -6.51
N LEU A 181 -10.50 14.21 -5.59
CA LEU A 181 -9.96 12.86 -5.71
C LEU A 181 -10.56 12.14 -6.92
N ASN A 182 -9.73 11.34 -7.58
CA ASN A 182 -10.13 10.48 -8.68
C ASN A 182 -9.40 9.15 -8.58
N THR A 183 -10.09 8.15 -8.10
CA THR A 183 -9.57 6.84 -7.73
C THR A 183 -8.55 6.96 -6.58
N ALA A 184 -9.03 7.38 -5.41
CA ALA A 184 -8.24 7.40 -4.18
C ALA A 184 -7.94 5.97 -3.72
N HIS A 185 -6.80 5.42 -4.17
CA HIS A 185 -6.60 3.99 -4.23
C HIS A 185 -6.15 3.37 -2.90
N LYS A 186 -5.08 3.90 -2.31
CA LYS A 186 -4.56 3.56 -0.97
C LYS A 186 -4.20 4.83 -0.24
N PHE A 187 -4.15 4.72 1.07
CA PHE A 187 -3.55 5.73 1.95
C PHE A 187 -2.68 5.05 3.00
N ALA A 188 -1.79 5.82 3.63
CA ALA A 188 -1.05 5.40 4.82
C ALA A 188 -0.90 6.58 5.77
N PHE A 189 -0.74 6.31 7.08
CA PHE A 189 -0.52 7.36 8.08
C PHE A 189 0.93 7.80 8.08
N ASP A 190 1.17 9.04 7.66
CA ASP A 190 2.50 9.66 7.62
C ASP A 190 2.86 10.25 8.99
N THR A 191 3.46 9.43 9.83
CA THR A 191 3.91 9.79 11.18
C THR A 191 5.25 10.52 11.20
N ARG A 192 5.85 10.81 10.04
CA ARG A 192 7.05 11.67 9.93
C ARG A 192 6.73 13.14 10.20
N PHE A 193 5.44 13.48 10.23
CA PHE A 193 4.92 14.80 10.56
C PHE A 193 4.22 14.81 11.92
N GLU A 194 4.27 15.95 12.61
CA GLU A 194 3.53 16.18 13.86
C GLU A 194 2.67 17.45 13.69
N PRO A 195 1.35 17.34 13.75
CA PRO A 195 0.56 16.10 13.88
C PRO A 195 0.71 15.19 12.65
N ALA A 196 0.45 13.88 12.84
CA ALA A 196 0.47 12.90 11.77
C ALA A 196 -0.51 13.27 10.65
N ARG A 197 -0.19 12.85 9.42
CA ARG A 197 -1.00 13.12 8.23
C ARG A 197 -1.45 11.82 7.58
N ILE A 198 -2.39 11.92 6.64
CA ILE A 198 -2.77 10.81 5.78
C ILE A 198 -2.19 11.10 4.40
N LEU A 199 -1.31 10.24 3.90
CA LEU A 199 -0.80 10.29 2.53
C LEU A 199 -1.68 9.41 1.64
N VAL A 200 -2.33 10.01 0.64
CA VAL A 200 -3.30 9.35 -0.23
C VAL A 200 -2.77 9.25 -1.65
N CYS A 201 -2.89 8.05 -2.24
CA CYS A 201 -2.66 7.79 -3.66
C CYS A 201 -3.87 8.26 -4.48
N ASP A 202 -3.80 9.44 -5.07
CA ASP A 202 -4.83 9.99 -5.97
C ASP A 202 -4.53 9.54 -7.41
N ARG A 203 -4.89 8.27 -7.69
CA ARG A 203 -4.37 7.46 -8.79
C ARG A 203 -4.58 8.06 -10.16
N THR A 204 -5.80 8.47 -10.48
CA THR A 204 -6.12 8.96 -11.82
C THR A 204 -5.65 10.41 -12.04
N ASN A 205 -5.34 11.12 -10.96
CA ASN A 205 -4.76 12.47 -11.01
C ASN A 205 -3.22 12.47 -11.00
N ASP A 206 -2.57 11.29 -11.02
CA ASP A 206 -1.11 11.13 -11.06
C ASP A 206 -0.38 11.91 -9.96
N ARG A 207 -0.93 11.89 -8.73
CA ARG A 207 -0.41 12.65 -7.60
C ARG A 207 -0.59 11.92 -6.26
N LEU A 208 0.17 12.38 -5.28
CA LEU A 208 -0.02 12.07 -3.86
C LEU A 208 -0.45 13.33 -3.13
N ILE A 209 -1.40 13.22 -2.21
CA ILE A 209 -1.87 14.35 -1.41
C ILE A 209 -1.80 14.03 0.09
N HIS A 210 -1.58 15.06 0.90
CA HIS A 210 -1.73 14.99 2.35
C HIS A 210 -3.11 15.49 2.80
N LEU A 211 -3.73 14.73 3.70
CA LEU A 211 -4.88 15.13 4.49
C LEU A 211 -4.46 15.19 5.96
N ASP A 212 -5.19 15.95 6.79
CA ASP A 212 -5.11 15.77 8.25
C ASP A 212 -5.88 14.50 8.69
N LEU A 213 -5.83 14.18 9.98
CA LEU A 213 -6.56 13.02 10.53
C LEU A 213 -8.08 13.21 10.51
N GLU A 214 -8.57 14.43 10.35
CA GLU A 214 -9.98 14.74 10.12
C GLU A 214 -10.39 14.52 8.67
N GLY A 215 -9.42 14.32 7.76
CA GLY A 215 -9.60 14.13 6.33
C GLY A 215 -9.71 15.45 5.55
N ASN A 216 -9.34 16.60 6.14
CA ASN A 216 -9.27 17.84 5.43
C ASN A 216 -8.03 17.89 4.53
N PHE A 217 -8.15 18.50 3.36
CA PHE A 217 -7.04 18.66 2.42
C PHE A 217 -5.98 19.60 3.00
N LEU A 218 -4.73 19.15 3.04
CA LEU A 218 -3.58 19.96 3.48
C LEU A 218 -2.75 20.45 2.29
N SER A 219 -2.29 19.53 1.45
CA SER A 219 -1.39 19.88 0.35
C SER A 219 -1.29 18.76 -0.70
N VAL A 220 -0.79 19.09 -1.87
CA VAL A 220 -0.22 18.11 -2.80
C VAL A 220 1.19 17.79 -2.30
N TYR A 221 1.47 16.51 -2.05
CA TYR A 221 2.78 16.02 -1.60
C TYR A 221 3.73 15.79 -2.77
N ALA A 222 3.26 15.13 -3.83
CA ALA A 222 4.04 14.89 -5.05
C ALA A 222 3.14 14.86 -6.29
N THR A 223 3.67 15.26 -7.44
CA THR A 223 3.02 15.19 -8.76
C THR A 223 3.87 14.41 -9.75
N GLY A 224 3.27 13.99 -10.87
CA GLY A 224 3.99 13.19 -11.88
C GLY A 224 4.33 11.78 -11.40
N ILE A 225 3.57 11.30 -10.41
CA ILE A 225 3.60 9.92 -9.92
C ILE A 225 2.52 9.17 -10.69
N LEU A 226 2.91 8.49 -11.77
CA LEU A 226 1.97 7.96 -12.75
C LEU A 226 1.15 6.80 -12.21
N LYS A 227 -0.16 7.03 -12.00
CA LYS A 227 -1.12 6.07 -11.47
C LYS A 227 -0.67 5.40 -10.15
N PRO A 228 -0.41 6.18 -9.08
CA PRO A 228 0.02 5.62 -7.81
C PRO A 228 -1.06 4.71 -7.22
N CYS A 229 -0.68 3.51 -6.82
CA CYS A 229 -1.58 2.53 -6.22
C CYS A 229 -1.32 2.35 -4.73
N THR A 230 -0.08 2.31 -4.33
CA THR A 230 0.34 2.00 -2.96
C THR A 230 1.41 2.96 -2.50
N VAL A 231 1.38 3.30 -1.22
CA VAL A 231 2.44 3.99 -0.47
C VAL A 231 2.78 3.19 0.78
N ASP A 232 4.07 3.11 1.09
CA ASP A 232 4.57 2.57 2.36
C ASP A 232 5.84 3.32 2.79
N PHE A 233 6.19 3.25 4.09
CA PHE A 233 7.22 4.07 4.71
C PHE A 233 8.36 3.23 5.32
N HIS A 234 9.60 3.70 5.14
CA HIS A 234 10.77 3.22 5.88
C HIS A 234 11.65 4.40 6.29
N GLY A 235 11.65 4.75 7.58
CA GLY A 235 12.27 6.00 8.05
C GLY A 235 11.71 7.22 7.34
N ASP A 236 12.56 8.02 6.71
CA ASP A 236 12.13 9.20 5.92
C ASP A 236 11.74 8.87 4.48
N LEU A 237 11.91 7.62 4.04
CA LEU A 237 11.60 7.21 2.68
C LEU A 237 10.13 6.79 2.51
N VAL A 238 9.62 6.99 1.30
CA VAL A 238 8.33 6.47 0.83
C VAL A 238 8.57 5.63 -0.41
N CYS A 239 8.07 4.40 -0.47
CA CYS A 239 7.94 3.68 -1.73
C CYS A 239 6.52 3.83 -2.29
N VAL A 240 6.42 3.98 -3.61
CA VAL A 240 5.15 4.16 -4.32
C VAL A 240 5.10 3.23 -5.52
N ALA A 241 4.18 2.24 -5.49
CA ALA A 241 3.89 1.44 -6.67
C ALA A 241 3.06 2.25 -7.67
N GLN A 242 3.43 2.21 -8.94
CA GLN A 242 2.79 2.97 -10.02
C GLN A 242 2.43 2.04 -11.17
N LEU A 243 1.14 1.95 -11.54
CA LEU A 243 0.69 1.11 -12.66
C LEU A 243 1.37 1.45 -14.00
N ALA A 244 1.96 2.63 -14.09
CA ALA A 244 2.64 3.09 -15.28
C ALA A 244 4.01 3.66 -14.90
N SER A 245 5.02 2.87 -14.71
CA SER A 245 6.44 3.25 -14.66
C SER A 245 7.32 2.69 -13.53
N GLY A 246 6.87 1.70 -12.79
CA GLY A 246 7.72 1.10 -11.75
C GLY A 246 7.40 1.57 -10.34
N ILE A 247 8.38 1.47 -9.45
CA ILE A 247 8.28 1.93 -8.06
C ILE A 247 9.14 3.18 -7.90
N SER A 248 8.57 4.27 -7.39
CA SER A 248 9.33 5.44 -6.98
C SER A 248 9.67 5.37 -5.49
N ILE A 249 10.91 5.73 -5.15
CA ILE A 249 11.33 6.01 -3.79
C ILE A 249 11.42 7.54 -3.65
N LEU A 250 10.71 8.09 -2.68
CA LEU A 250 10.64 9.53 -2.43
C LEU A 250 11.19 9.85 -1.03
N ASP A 251 11.71 11.07 -0.88
CA ASP A 251 12.07 11.64 0.42
C ASP A 251 10.83 12.22 1.16
N LYS A 252 11.06 12.75 2.36
CA LYS A 252 10.02 13.36 3.19
C LYS A 252 9.36 14.59 2.53
N GLU A 253 10.05 15.26 1.64
CA GLU A 253 9.58 16.44 0.89
C GLU A 253 8.82 16.06 -0.39
N GLY A 254 8.70 14.76 -0.72
CA GLY A 254 7.99 14.27 -1.91
C GLY A 254 8.84 14.28 -3.19
N LYS A 255 10.15 14.48 -3.08
CA LYS A 255 11.07 14.43 -4.21
C LYS A 255 11.42 12.97 -4.53
N VAL A 256 11.30 12.60 -5.80
CA VAL A 256 11.72 11.27 -6.27
C VAL A 256 13.25 11.16 -6.22
N LEU A 257 13.74 10.22 -5.42
CA LEU A 257 15.17 9.91 -5.26
C LEU A 257 15.60 8.80 -6.22
N LYS A 258 14.76 7.78 -6.40
CA LYS A 258 15.07 6.58 -7.21
C LYS A 258 13.80 6.04 -7.87
N ARG A 259 13.98 5.38 -9.02
CA ARG A 259 12.94 4.55 -9.66
C ARG A 259 13.45 3.12 -9.80
N LEU A 260 12.69 2.16 -9.29
CA LEU A 260 13.00 0.73 -9.37
C LEU A 260 12.09 0.08 -10.40
N GLY A 261 12.61 -0.86 -11.17
CA GLY A 261 11.86 -1.62 -12.15
C GLY A 261 11.22 -0.79 -13.24
N ALA A 262 11.76 0.40 -13.53
CA ALA A 262 11.21 1.29 -14.55
C ALA A 262 11.06 0.58 -15.90
N ASN A 263 9.88 0.70 -16.50
CA ASN A 263 9.53 0.14 -17.79
C ASN A 263 9.39 1.29 -18.81
N ASP A 264 9.86 1.10 -20.00
CA ASP A 264 9.82 2.05 -21.13
C ASP A 264 8.77 1.69 -22.21
N ASN A 265 8.04 0.57 -22.01
CA ASN A 265 7.02 0.11 -22.96
C ASN A 265 5.60 0.46 -22.46
N PRO A 266 4.96 1.52 -22.97
CA PRO A 266 3.61 1.91 -22.54
C PRO A 266 2.53 0.85 -22.78
N ALA A 267 2.75 -0.10 -23.72
CA ALA A 267 1.80 -1.18 -23.98
C ALA A 267 1.74 -2.22 -22.84
N GLU A 268 2.68 -2.17 -21.92
CA GLU A 268 2.75 -3.04 -20.74
C GLU A 268 2.25 -2.35 -19.47
N PHE A 269 1.79 -1.08 -19.55
CA PHE A 269 1.32 -0.31 -18.42
C PHE A 269 -0.17 -0.47 -18.19
N ASN A 270 -0.58 -0.41 -16.90
CA ASN A 270 -1.98 -0.39 -16.50
C ASN A 270 -2.79 -1.52 -17.17
N THR A 271 -2.21 -2.71 -17.20
CA THR A 271 -2.80 -3.95 -17.75
C THR A 271 -2.38 -5.15 -16.93
N ASN A 272 -3.27 -6.13 -16.80
CA ASN A 272 -2.98 -7.41 -16.16
C ASN A 272 -2.58 -8.51 -17.18
N GLY A 273 -2.51 -8.18 -18.47
CA GLY A 273 -2.38 -9.16 -19.56
C GLY A 273 -0.95 -9.42 -20.03
N VAL A 274 0.08 -8.94 -19.33
CA VAL A 274 1.47 -9.23 -19.73
C VAL A 274 1.84 -10.63 -19.26
N ALA A 275 1.89 -11.57 -20.22
CA ALA A 275 2.15 -12.97 -19.95
C ALA A 275 3.60 -13.23 -19.50
N PRO A 276 3.86 -14.33 -18.73
CA PRO A 276 5.17 -14.63 -18.16
C PRO A 276 6.33 -14.66 -19.16
N GLU A 277 6.07 -15.06 -20.40
CA GLU A 277 7.08 -15.14 -21.47
C GLU A 277 7.61 -13.77 -21.92
N LYS A 278 6.88 -12.70 -21.58
CA LYS A 278 7.25 -11.32 -21.86
C LYS A 278 7.92 -10.61 -20.67
N TRP A 279 7.96 -11.26 -19.51
CA TRP A 279 8.55 -10.64 -18.32
C TRP A 279 10.06 -10.47 -18.48
N ARG A 280 10.52 -9.29 -18.14
CA ARG A 280 11.95 -8.93 -18.11
C ARG A 280 12.42 -8.90 -16.66
N GLU A 281 13.65 -9.37 -16.40
CA GLU A 281 14.23 -9.36 -15.04
C GLU A 281 14.37 -7.93 -14.52
N GLY A 282 13.90 -7.69 -13.31
CA GLY A 282 13.99 -6.39 -12.66
C GLY A 282 13.16 -5.27 -13.31
N ILE A 283 12.36 -5.55 -14.33
CA ILE A 283 11.47 -4.59 -14.99
C ILE A 283 10.02 -4.94 -14.63
N THR A 284 9.29 -3.96 -14.13
CA THR A 284 7.87 -4.10 -13.80
C THR A 284 6.97 -3.90 -15.01
N THR A 285 5.71 -4.32 -14.89
CA THR A 285 4.66 -4.03 -15.89
C THR A 285 3.57 -3.13 -15.28
N SER A 286 2.82 -3.63 -14.32
CA SER A 286 1.78 -2.86 -13.64
C SER A 286 1.90 -3.05 -12.11
N PRO A 287 2.94 -2.50 -11.46
CA PRO A 287 3.11 -2.62 -10.02
C PRO A 287 1.92 -2.00 -9.30
N HIS A 288 1.36 -2.76 -8.34
CA HIS A 288 0.11 -2.42 -7.66
C HIS A 288 0.27 -2.27 -6.15
N GLY A 289 0.77 -3.30 -5.45
CA GLY A 289 1.17 -3.23 -4.05
C GLY A 289 2.68 -3.07 -3.91
N ALA A 290 3.14 -2.33 -2.92
CA ALA A 290 4.54 -2.25 -2.55
C ALA A 290 4.71 -2.05 -1.05
N THR A 291 5.76 -2.64 -0.49
CA THR A 291 6.13 -2.49 0.92
C THR A 291 7.63 -2.48 1.08
N PHE A 292 8.11 -1.85 2.15
CA PHE A 292 9.46 -2.06 2.65
C PHE A 292 9.48 -3.24 3.62
N ASP A 293 10.54 -4.04 3.62
CA ASP A 293 10.82 -4.88 4.77
C ASP A 293 11.59 -4.10 5.86
N LYS A 294 11.82 -4.73 7.01
CA LYS A 294 12.51 -4.12 8.15
C LYS A 294 13.93 -3.60 7.84
N ASP A 295 14.57 -4.12 6.80
CA ASP A 295 15.92 -3.78 6.39
C ASP A 295 15.94 -2.71 5.28
N GLY A 296 14.77 -2.22 4.84
CA GLY A 296 14.61 -1.22 3.79
C GLY A 296 14.65 -1.78 2.37
N ASN A 297 14.56 -3.11 2.21
CA ASN A 297 14.38 -3.72 0.90
C ASN A 297 12.95 -3.46 0.41
N VAL A 298 12.78 -3.33 -0.89
CA VAL A 298 11.48 -3.05 -1.52
C VAL A 298 10.93 -4.30 -2.19
N VAL A 299 9.69 -4.64 -1.88
CA VAL A 299 8.95 -5.73 -2.52
C VAL A 299 7.67 -5.19 -3.15
N THR A 300 7.32 -5.65 -4.34
CA THR A 300 6.10 -5.25 -5.04
C THR A 300 5.33 -6.43 -5.60
N THR A 301 4.00 -6.30 -5.60
CA THR A 301 3.10 -7.12 -6.41
C THR A 301 2.78 -6.38 -7.70
N GLU A 302 2.47 -7.11 -8.76
CA GLU A 302 1.92 -6.53 -9.98
C GLU A 302 0.44 -6.90 -10.15
N TRP A 303 -0.37 -6.00 -10.67
CA TRP A 303 -1.66 -6.35 -11.23
C TRP A 303 -1.42 -7.20 -12.48
N ASN A 304 -1.58 -8.51 -12.34
CA ASN A 304 -1.24 -9.47 -13.38
C ASN A 304 -2.01 -10.78 -13.22
N SER A 305 -2.60 -11.27 -14.31
CA SER A 305 -3.44 -12.49 -14.30
C SER A 305 -2.69 -13.78 -13.94
N TRP A 306 -1.37 -13.77 -13.99
CA TRP A 306 -0.52 -14.89 -13.54
C TRP A 306 0.11 -14.63 -12.18
N GLY A 307 0.10 -13.39 -11.74
CA GLY A 307 0.71 -12.92 -10.51
C GLY A 307 2.23 -12.88 -10.55
N ARG A 308 2.79 -11.73 -10.19
CA ARG A 308 4.23 -11.51 -10.16
C ARG A 308 4.62 -10.68 -8.95
N LEU A 309 5.70 -11.12 -8.31
CA LEU A 309 6.35 -10.40 -7.23
C LEU A 309 7.79 -10.09 -7.62
N LEU A 310 8.26 -8.90 -7.28
CA LEU A 310 9.65 -8.49 -7.49
C LEU A 310 10.23 -7.91 -6.20
N ARG A 311 11.53 -8.11 -6.00
CA ARG A 311 12.24 -7.61 -4.83
C ARG A 311 13.53 -6.89 -5.24
N TRP A 312 13.80 -5.78 -4.56
CA TRP A 312 15.07 -5.05 -4.64
C TRP A 312 15.65 -4.90 -3.25
N ASN A 313 16.90 -5.32 -3.10
CA ASN A 313 17.63 -5.22 -1.84
C ASN A 313 18.40 -3.90 -1.82
N VAL A 314 18.30 -3.16 -0.70
CA VAL A 314 19.09 -1.96 -0.47
C VAL A 314 20.56 -2.34 -0.32
N LYS A 315 21.45 -1.55 -0.94
CA LYS A 315 22.92 -1.67 -0.70
C LYS A 315 23.27 -0.93 0.58
N LEU A 316 23.86 -1.63 1.50
CA LEU A 316 24.41 -1.08 2.74
C LEU A 316 25.74 -0.38 2.51
#